data_a65b8901df6ff2582c766518e1716ddf
#
_entry.id   a65b8901df6ff2582c766518e1716ddf
#
_cell.length_a   1.000
_cell.length_b   1.000
_cell.length_c   1.000
_cell.angle_alpha   90.00
_cell.angle_beta   90.00
_cell.angle_gamma   90.00
#
_symmetry.space_group_name_H-M   'P 1'
#
loop_
_entity.id
_entity.type
_entity.pdbx_description
1 polymer ?
#
loop_
_entity_poly.entity_id
_entity_poly.type
_entity_poly.pdbx_seq_one_letter_code
_entity_poly.pdbx_strand_id
1 'polypeptide(L)'
;MKLRKTMLPVLRPLGGSEEVEALKEVIESGWWGKGPKVAKFEKDFAEMVGAKYAVAVTSNSHGQDLVMKALDIRDGDVINPTISFMATAMIPLWQPN
;
A
#
# COMPACT_ATOMS: atom_id res chain seq x y z
N MET A 1 -16.05 17.56 32.78
CA MET A 1 -15.63 16.77 31.64
C MET A 1 -14.83 15.56 32.16
N LYS A 2 -15.27 14.31 31.90
CA LYS A 2 -14.51 13.11 32.33
C LYS A 2 -13.41 12.86 31.33
N LEU A 3 -12.15 12.94 31.74
CA LEU A 3 -11.01 12.57 30.94
C LEU A 3 -10.97 11.05 30.77
N ARG A 4 -10.65 10.59 29.57
CA ARG A 4 -10.48 9.18 29.25
C ARG A 4 -9.22 8.65 29.94
N LYS A 5 -9.34 7.52 30.63
CA LYS A 5 -8.22 6.90 31.36
C LYS A 5 -7.35 5.98 30.48
N THR A 6 -7.83 5.62 29.29
CA THR A 6 -7.13 4.73 28.36
C THR A 6 -6.78 5.47 27.08
N MET A 7 -5.61 5.17 26.52
CA MET A 7 -5.18 5.72 25.23
C MET A 7 -6.20 5.36 24.14
N LEU A 8 -6.53 6.31 23.29
CA LEU A 8 -7.27 6.06 22.06
C LEU A 8 -6.25 5.79 20.93
N PRO A 9 -6.16 4.57 20.43
CA PRO A 9 -5.24 4.31 19.32
C PRO A 9 -5.71 5.00 18.05
N VAL A 10 -4.79 5.56 17.29
CA VAL A 10 -5.06 6.16 15.96
C VAL A 10 -5.47 5.07 14.97
N LEU A 11 -4.84 3.90 15.08
CA LEU A 11 -5.11 2.72 14.27
C LEU A 11 -5.11 1.47 15.16
N ARG A 12 -6.07 0.60 14.93
CA ARG A 12 -6.10 -0.73 15.54
C ARG A 12 -6.23 -1.77 14.42
N PRO A 13 -5.17 -2.51 14.11
CA PRO A 13 -5.25 -3.60 13.13
C PRO A 13 -6.29 -4.64 13.57
N LEU A 14 -7.02 -5.16 12.63
CA LEU A 14 -7.89 -6.32 12.79
C LEU A 14 -7.20 -7.49 12.09
N GLY A 15 -7.24 -8.64 12.74
CA GLY A 15 -6.73 -9.89 12.21
C GLY A 15 -7.28 -11.05 13.04
N GLY A 16 -7.33 -12.23 12.46
CA GLY A 16 -7.90 -13.41 13.06
C GLY A 16 -7.38 -14.70 12.46
N SER A 17 -8.21 -15.73 12.56
CA SER A 17 -7.89 -17.07 12.04
C SER A 17 -7.72 -17.13 10.54
N GLU A 18 -8.42 -16.27 9.80
CA GLU A 18 -8.36 -16.24 8.32
C GLU A 18 -6.98 -15.83 7.83
N GLU A 19 -6.39 -14.79 8.43
CA GLU A 19 -5.04 -14.34 8.09
C GLU A 19 -3.99 -15.39 8.50
N VAL A 20 -4.17 -16.02 9.67
CA VAL A 20 -3.27 -17.09 10.13
C VAL A 20 -3.28 -18.27 9.17
N GLU A 21 -4.45 -18.70 8.71
CA GLU A 21 -4.55 -19.83 7.78
C GLU A 21 -3.97 -19.49 6.41
N ALA A 22 -4.22 -18.27 5.91
CA ALA A 22 -3.63 -17.80 4.66
C ALA A 22 -2.08 -17.74 4.71
N LEU A 23 -1.52 -17.32 5.85
CA LEU A 23 -0.06 -17.34 6.07
C LEU A 23 0.49 -18.76 6.16
N LYS A 24 -0.21 -19.65 6.82
CA LYS A 24 0.19 -21.07 6.91
C LYS A 24 0.27 -21.71 5.53
N GLU A 25 -0.74 -21.51 4.67
CA GLU A 25 -0.71 -21.98 3.28
C GLU A 25 0.52 -21.47 2.52
N VAL A 26 0.92 -20.20 2.71
CA VAL A 26 2.11 -19.63 2.06
C VAL A 26 3.37 -20.31 2.57
N ILE A 27 3.49 -20.51 3.87
CA ILE A 27 4.65 -21.17 4.50
C ILE A 27 4.79 -22.60 3.98
N GLU A 28 3.69 -23.37 4.00
CA GLU A 28 3.65 -24.76 3.55
C GLU A 28 3.94 -24.93 2.05
N SER A 29 3.53 -23.94 1.23
CA SER A 29 3.83 -23.93 -0.20
C SER A 29 5.30 -23.72 -0.54
N GLY A 30 6.10 -23.18 0.39
CA GLY A 30 7.48 -22.78 0.19
C GLY A 30 7.65 -21.54 -0.74
N TRP A 31 6.57 -20.95 -1.23
CA TRP A 31 6.60 -19.80 -2.13
C TRP A 31 6.39 -18.49 -1.37
N TRP A 32 7.47 -17.90 -0.89
CA TRP A 32 7.45 -16.76 0.00
C TRP A 32 7.60 -15.40 -0.70
N GLY A 33 7.87 -15.38 -2.00
CA GLY A 33 7.99 -14.17 -2.81
C GLY A 33 6.75 -13.88 -3.65
N LYS A 34 6.93 -13.11 -4.73
CA LYS A 34 5.86 -12.87 -5.70
C LYS A 34 5.45 -14.19 -6.37
N GLY A 35 4.23 -14.62 -6.16
CA GLY A 35 3.71 -15.90 -6.62
C GLY A 35 2.19 -15.91 -6.77
N PRO A 36 1.54 -17.09 -6.72
CA PRO A 36 0.10 -17.23 -6.98
C PRO A 36 -0.79 -16.38 -6.07
N LYS A 37 -0.43 -16.24 -4.78
CA LYS A 37 -1.20 -15.41 -3.84
C LYS A 37 -1.14 -13.93 -4.20
N VAL A 38 0.03 -13.43 -4.64
CA VAL A 38 0.16 -12.04 -5.10
C VAL A 38 -0.62 -11.82 -6.39
N ALA A 39 -0.53 -12.74 -7.35
CA ALA A 39 -1.29 -12.65 -8.60
C ALA A 39 -2.82 -12.65 -8.36
N LYS A 40 -3.28 -13.49 -7.42
CA LYS A 40 -4.68 -13.50 -7.00
C LYS A 40 -5.08 -12.18 -6.36
N PHE A 41 -4.27 -11.64 -5.45
CA PHE A 41 -4.52 -10.35 -4.81
C PHE A 41 -4.62 -9.21 -5.83
N GLU A 42 -3.67 -9.13 -6.76
CA GLU A 42 -3.66 -8.13 -7.84
C GLU A 42 -4.96 -8.20 -8.66
N LYS A 43 -5.40 -9.41 -9.01
CA LYS A 43 -6.65 -9.63 -9.76
C LYS A 43 -7.88 -9.20 -8.96
N ASP A 44 -8.03 -9.72 -7.74
CA ASP A 44 -9.20 -9.45 -6.89
C ASP A 44 -9.31 -7.96 -6.56
N PHE A 45 -8.16 -7.30 -6.31
CA PHE A 45 -8.13 -5.87 -6.02
C PHE A 45 -8.51 -5.04 -7.25
N ALA A 46 -8.01 -5.38 -8.43
CA ALA A 46 -8.40 -4.72 -9.68
C ALA A 46 -9.91 -4.81 -9.92
N GLU A 47 -10.48 -6.01 -9.75
CA GLU A 47 -11.93 -6.23 -9.87
C GLU A 47 -12.72 -5.40 -8.85
N MET A 48 -12.29 -5.39 -7.59
CA MET A 48 -12.95 -4.65 -6.51
C MET A 48 -13.04 -3.15 -6.76
N VAL A 49 -11.97 -2.54 -7.32
CA VAL A 49 -11.92 -1.10 -7.60
C VAL A 49 -12.35 -0.74 -9.02
N GLY A 50 -12.74 -1.71 -9.85
CA GLY A 50 -13.14 -1.49 -11.24
C GLY A 50 -11.97 -1.09 -12.16
N ALA A 51 -10.73 -1.41 -11.80
CA ALA A 51 -9.54 -1.16 -12.61
C ALA A 51 -9.25 -2.35 -13.53
N LYS A 52 -8.57 -2.08 -14.66
CA LYS A 52 -8.15 -3.14 -15.58
C LYS A 52 -7.00 -3.98 -15.02
N TYR A 53 -6.12 -3.34 -14.25
CA TYR A 53 -4.93 -3.97 -13.66
C TYR A 53 -4.68 -3.42 -12.26
N ALA A 54 -4.05 -4.23 -11.42
CA ALA A 54 -3.43 -3.80 -10.17
C ALA A 54 -2.03 -4.40 -10.07
N VAL A 55 -1.13 -3.71 -9.39
CA VAL A 55 0.25 -4.16 -9.17
C VAL A 55 0.56 -4.03 -7.69
N ALA A 56 0.88 -5.15 -7.05
CA ALA A 56 1.32 -5.16 -5.67
C ALA A 56 2.74 -4.61 -5.55
N VAL A 57 2.93 -3.71 -4.62
CA VAL A 57 4.22 -3.06 -4.32
C VAL A 57 4.55 -3.22 -2.84
N THR A 58 5.81 -3.04 -2.48
CA THR A 58 6.30 -3.24 -1.11
C THR A 58 5.81 -2.19 -0.12
N SER A 59 5.46 -1.00 -0.60
CA SER A 59 4.91 0.08 0.22
C SER A 59 4.20 1.11 -0.65
N ASN A 60 3.36 1.94 -0.02
CA ASN A 60 2.74 3.08 -0.70
C ASN A 60 3.79 4.06 -1.27
N SER A 61 4.91 4.27 -0.58
CA SER A 61 6.01 5.12 -1.06
C SER A 61 6.57 4.62 -2.39
N HIS A 62 6.85 3.32 -2.50
CA HIS A 62 7.28 2.72 -3.77
C HIS A 62 6.19 2.81 -4.85
N GLY A 63 4.92 2.67 -4.48
CA GLY A 63 3.81 2.86 -5.41
C GLY A 63 3.76 4.28 -5.99
N GLN A 64 3.91 5.30 -5.15
CA GLN A 64 3.95 6.69 -5.59
C GLN A 64 5.14 6.95 -6.53
N ASP A 65 6.35 6.48 -6.19
CA ASP A 65 7.54 6.60 -7.03
C ASP A 65 7.34 5.92 -8.40
N LEU A 66 6.76 4.72 -8.42
CA LEU A 66 6.46 4.01 -9.66
C LEU A 66 5.42 4.76 -10.53
N VAL A 67 4.40 5.36 -9.91
CA VAL A 67 3.40 6.17 -10.65
C VAL A 67 4.06 7.38 -11.30
N MET A 68 4.90 8.12 -10.56
CA MET A 68 5.63 9.28 -11.11
C MET A 68 6.48 8.87 -12.32
N LYS A 69 7.21 7.76 -12.21
CA LYS A 69 8.04 7.22 -13.30
C LYS A 69 7.22 6.70 -14.47
N ALA A 70 6.15 5.99 -14.21
CA ALA A 70 5.30 5.41 -15.26
C ALA A 70 4.59 6.48 -16.09
N LEU A 71 4.28 7.62 -15.47
CA LEU A 71 3.67 8.78 -16.13
C LEU A 71 4.70 9.78 -16.67
N ASP A 72 6.00 9.50 -16.51
CA ASP A 72 7.12 10.36 -16.88
C ASP A 72 6.98 11.80 -16.34
N ILE A 73 6.50 11.92 -15.08
CA ILE A 73 6.34 13.23 -14.42
C ILE A 73 7.71 13.72 -13.97
N ARG A 74 8.24 14.73 -14.64
CA ARG A 74 9.57 15.28 -14.38
C ARG A 74 9.54 16.75 -14.01
N ASP A 75 8.47 17.45 -14.33
CA ASP A 75 8.32 18.89 -14.15
C ASP A 75 6.88 19.23 -13.77
N GLY A 76 6.67 20.41 -13.19
CA GLY A 76 5.37 20.92 -12.78
C GLY A 76 5.12 20.88 -11.28
N ASP A 77 3.90 21.22 -10.90
CA ASP A 77 3.47 21.29 -9.50
C ASP A 77 2.75 20.00 -9.09
N VAL A 78 3.03 19.53 -7.85
CA VAL A 78 2.34 18.41 -7.23
C VAL A 78 1.52 18.93 -6.06
N ILE A 79 0.21 18.72 -6.11
CA ILE A 79 -0.72 19.14 -5.07
C ILE A 79 -0.89 17.99 -4.07
N ASN A 80 -0.56 18.25 -2.81
CA ASN A 80 -0.61 17.29 -1.72
C ASN A 80 -1.56 17.75 -0.62
N PRO A 81 -2.23 16.83 0.11
CA PRO A 81 -2.95 17.16 1.32
C PRO A 81 -1.97 17.60 2.42
N THR A 82 -2.37 18.60 3.22
CA THR A 82 -1.55 19.14 4.32
C THR A 82 -1.23 18.09 5.39
N ILE A 83 -2.17 17.16 5.64
CA ILE A 83 -2.01 16.06 6.61
C ILE A 83 -1.84 14.77 5.82
N SER A 84 -0.61 14.31 5.71
CA SER A 84 -0.26 13.07 5.02
C SER A 84 1.07 12.51 5.54
N PHE A 85 1.43 11.30 5.11
CA PHE A 85 2.75 10.75 5.39
C PHE A 85 3.82 11.49 4.58
N MET A 86 5.00 11.63 5.13
CA MET A 86 6.11 12.39 4.56
C MET A 86 6.43 12.00 3.10
N ALA A 87 6.34 10.73 2.75
CA ALA A 87 6.60 10.25 1.40
C ALA A 87 5.77 10.97 0.33
N THR A 88 4.52 11.35 0.63
CA THR A 88 3.64 12.03 -0.31
C THR A 88 4.24 13.35 -0.82
N ALA A 89 4.96 14.08 0.03
CA ALA A 89 5.64 15.32 -0.36
C ALA A 89 7.07 15.08 -0.88
N MET A 90 7.76 14.05 -0.36
CA MET A 90 9.17 13.81 -0.69
C MET A 90 9.37 13.09 -2.03
N ILE A 91 8.47 12.17 -2.41
CA ILE A 91 8.61 11.42 -3.65
C ILE A 91 8.66 12.33 -4.89
N PRO A 92 7.78 13.35 -5.05
CA PRO A 92 7.90 14.28 -6.16
C PRO A 92 9.25 14.99 -6.24
N LEU A 93 9.85 15.35 -5.09
CA LEU A 93 11.13 16.03 -5.03
C LEU A 93 12.33 15.15 -5.41
N TRP A 94 12.15 13.83 -5.40
CA TRP A 94 13.22 12.86 -5.74
C TRP A 94 13.21 12.47 -7.22
N GLN A 95 12.24 12.94 -8.00
CA GLN A 95 12.24 12.65 -9.41
C GLN A 95 13.39 13.41 -10.10
N PRO A 96 14.11 12.78 -11.04
CA PRO A 96 15.14 13.47 -11.80
C PRO A 96 14.51 14.58 -12.65
N ASN A 97 15.07 15.78 -12.55
CA ASN A 97 14.74 16.90 -13.42
C ASN A 97 15.23 16.65 -14.84
#